data_a84fdd1b44cb29018627ac99cf3afdcd
#
_entry.id   a84fdd1b44cb29018627ac99cf3afdcd
#
_cell.length_a   1.000
_cell.length_b   1.000
_cell.length_c   1.000
_cell.angle_alpha   90.00
_cell.angle_beta   90.00
_cell.angle_gamma   90.00
#
_symmetry.space_group_name_H-M   'P 1'
#
loop_
_entity.id
_entity.type
_entity.pdbx_description
1 polymer ?
#
loop_
_entity_poly.entity_id
_entity_poly.type
_entity_poly.pdbx_seq_one_letter_code
_entity_poly.pdbx_strand_id
1 'polypeptide(L)'
;MSICIDPLGDAGLTFFSKISASITHEIKNSLAVMNESAGYLEDVTLMTRKGVPLDPDRLAALASTLLKQVQRSNAILKNMNRLDHSLDEDSRQTDLNEMVELMAHLSERTVVTKGFRLAVTVPDQPPVVFTHPFFLQNLIWLMVNFAMTVCGENKTIMMETAKTPTGAEIRFSGLDRLTDESARDFLPQTGGMMLDALNAACHPEANQGRITIALPDDIRHLRYPNKSNKI
;
A
#
# COMPACT_ATOMS: atom_id res chain seq x y z
N MET A 1 -21.19 20.70 18.52
CA MET A 1 -21.04 19.34 19.00
C MET A 1 -19.75 18.79 18.36
N SER A 2 -18.65 18.75 19.11
CA SER A 2 -17.38 18.25 18.56
C SER A 2 -17.46 16.72 18.57
N ILE A 3 -17.44 16.10 17.40
CA ILE A 3 -17.35 14.64 17.29
C ILE A 3 -15.92 14.28 17.72
N CYS A 4 -15.76 13.71 18.91
CA CYS A 4 -14.48 13.18 19.35
C CYS A 4 -14.29 11.83 18.64
N ILE A 5 -13.59 11.85 17.50
CA ILE A 5 -13.16 10.61 16.83
C ILE A 5 -11.98 10.08 17.64
N ASP A 6 -12.03 8.79 17.98
CA ASP A 6 -10.91 8.09 18.59
C ASP A 6 -9.65 8.25 17.68
N PRO A 7 -8.48 8.61 18.23
CA PRO A 7 -7.27 8.84 17.44
C PRO A 7 -6.89 7.67 16.51
N LEU A 8 -7.18 6.42 16.88
CA LEU A 8 -6.99 5.24 16.04
C LEU A 8 -7.94 5.26 14.84
N GLY A 9 -9.21 5.66 15.06
CA GLY A 9 -10.20 5.84 14.00
C GLY A 9 -9.83 6.97 13.04
N ASP A 10 -9.30 8.09 13.53
CA ASP A 10 -8.84 9.22 12.70
C ASP A 10 -7.66 8.83 11.81
N ALA A 11 -6.68 8.09 12.36
CA ALA A 11 -5.56 7.56 11.59
C ALA A 11 -6.03 6.59 10.49
N GLY A 12 -6.99 5.71 10.81
CA GLY A 12 -7.61 4.79 9.84
C GLY A 12 -8.34 5.51 8.72
N LEU A 13 -9.14 6.53 9.04
CA LEU A 13 -9.83 7.37 8.05
C LEU A 13 -8.85 8.14 7.17
N THR A 14 -7.79 8.68 7.74
CA THR A 14 -6.74 9.38 6.99
C THR A 14 -6.05 8.44 6.01
N PHE A 15 -5.65 7.26 6.45
CA PHE A 15 -5.08 6.22 5.61
C PHE A 15 -6.01 5.86 4.44
N PHE A 16 -7.25 5.47 4.75
CA PHE A 16 -8.24 5.07 3.75
C PHE A 16 -8.51 6.18 2.74
N SER A 17 -8.66 7.43 3.21
CA SER A 17 -8.87 8.60 2.35
C SER A 17 -7.70 8.83 1.38
N LYS A 18 -6.46 8.72 1.87
CA LYS A 18 -5.26 8.93 1.04
C LYS A 18 -5.10 7.83 -0.02
N ILE A 19 -5.32 6.57 0.36
CA ILE A 19 -5.26 5.45 -0.59
C ILE A 19 -6.39 5.56 -1.63
N SER A 20 -7.63 5.81 -1.21
CA SER A 20 -8.78 5.96 -2.12
C SER A 20 -8.58 7.11 -3.12
N ALA A 21 -8.03 8.25 -2.68
CA ALA A 21 -7.69 9.36 -3.55
C ALA A 21 -6.61 8.98 -4.58
N SER A 22 -5.58 8.23 -4.16
CA SER A 22 -4.53 7.72 -5.06
C SER A 22 -5.10 6.79 -6.13
N ILE A 23 -5.91 5.81 -5.71
CA ILE A 23 -6.58 4.85 -6.59
C ILE A 23 -7.49 5.55 -7.61
N THR A 24 -8.33 6.47 -7.13
CA THR A 24 -9.24 7.24 -8.00
C THR A 24 -8.48 7.99 -9.08
N HIS A 25 -7.34 8.55 -8.73
CA HIS A 25 -6.51 9.28 -9.70
C HIS A 25 -5.86 8.32 -10.72
N GLU A 26 -5.42 7.14 -10.32
CA GLU A 26 -4.84 6.16 -11.24
C GLU A 26 -5.89 5.60 -12.23
N ILE A 27 -7.11 5.33 -11.74
CA ILE A 27 -8.24 4.95 -12.61
C ILE A 27 -8.54 6.06 -13.60
N LYS A 28 -8.62 7.32 -13.15
CA LYS A 28 -8.84 8.47 -14.05
C LYS A 28 -7.76 8.58 -15.14
N ASN A 29 -6.50 8.32 -14.80
CA ASN A 29 -5.42 8.32 -15.78
C ASN A 29 -5.59 7.20 -16.82
N SER A 30 -5.93 5.98 -16.40
CA SER A 30 -6.19 4.88 -17.31
C SER A 30 -7.39 5.17 -18.23
N LEU A 31 -8.47 5.73 -17.68
CA LEU A 31 -9.66 6.14 -18.46
C LEU A 31 -9.33 7.26 -19.46
N ALA A 32 -8.45 8.21 -19.10
CA ALA A 32 -8.05 9.27 -20.01
C ALA A 32 -7.30 8.71 -21.24
N VAL A 33 -6.37 7.77 -21.03
CA VAL A 33 -5.66 7.11 -22.14
C VAL A 33 -6.61 6.27 -22.99
N MET A 34 -7.59 5.58 -22.37
CA MET A 34 -8.61 4.83 -23.13
C MET A 34 -9.47 5.76 -23.99
N ASN A 35 -9.88 6.90 -23.44
CA ASN A 35 -10.72 7.89 -24.14
C ASN A 35 -9.96 8.54 -25.30
N GLU A 36 -8.68 8.90 -25.11
CA GLU A 36 -7.81 9.38 -26.19
C GLU A 36 -7.65 8.33 -27.31
N SER A 37 -7.46 7.06 -26.92
CA SER A 37 -7.36 5.95 -27.86
C SER A 37 -8.68 5.75 -28.64
N ALA A 38 -9.81 5.89 -28.00
CA ALA A 38 -11.13 5.82 -28.66
C ALA A 38 -11.33 6.98 -29.64
N GLY A 39 -10.98 8.21 -29.27
CA GLY A 39 -11.04 9.37 -30.15
C GLY A 39 -10.16 9.19 -31.41
N TYR A 40 -8.95 8.62 -31.22
CA TYR A 40 -8.10 8.29 -32.36
C TYR A 40 -8.72 7.24 -33.30
N LEU A 41 -9.44 6.24 -32.78
CA LEU A 41 -10.21 5.29 -33.61
C LEU A 41 -11.32 5.97 -34.43
N GLU A 42 -12.01 6.96 -33.85
CA GLU A 42 -13.00 7.76 -34.58
C GLU A 42 -12.34 8.52 -35.74
N ASP A 43 -11.22 9.18 -35.49
CA ASP A 43 -10.47 9.93 -36.52
C ASP A 43 -10.01 9.01 -37.65
N VAL A 44 -9.42 7.85 -37.32
CA VAL A 44 -9.00 6.85 -38.30
C VAL A 44 -10.18 6.36 -39.14
N THR A 45 -11.34 6.14 -38.53
CA THR A 45 -12.57 5.73 -39.21
C THR A 45 -13.04 6.79 -40.20
N LEU A 46 -13.00 8.06 -39.82
CA LEU A 46 -13.35 9.19 -40.69
C LEU A 46 -12.37 9.33 -41.87
N MET A 47 -11.07 9.16 -41.63
CA MET A 47 -10.04 9.19 -42.67
C MET A 47 -10.22 8.06 -43.70
N THR A 48 -10.51 6.85 -43.21
CA THR A 48 -10.75 5.69 -44.08
C THR A 48 -11.97 5.90 -44.99
N ARG A 49 -13.04 6.53 -44.48
CA ARG A 49 -14.20 6.92 -45.30
C ARG A 49 -13.86 7.93 -46.40
N LYS A 50 -12.79 8.71 -46.24
CA LYS A 50 -12.27 9.65 -47.21
C LYS A 50 -11.21 9.01 -48.18
N GLY A 51 -11.03 7.69 -48.09
CA GLY A 51 -10.13 6.94 -48.99
C GLY A 51 -8.70 6.81 -48.49
N VAL A 52 -8.41 7.22 -47.22
CA VAL A 52 -7.08 6.98 -46.62
C VAL A 52 -6.96 5.51 -46.25
N PRO A 53 -5.93 4.77 -46.66
CA PRO A 53 -5.76 3.37 -46.31
C PRO A 53 -5.64 3.18 -44.81
N LEU A 54 -6.27 2.12 -44.31
CA LEU A 54 -6.17 1.71 -42.91
C LEU A 54 -4.78 1.09 -42.70
N ASP A 55 -4.10 1.51 -41.62
CA ASP A 55 -2.82 0.95 -41.19
C ASP A 55 -3.05 -0.12 -40.11
N PRO A 56 -2.90 -1.43 -40.41
CA PRO A 56 -3.13 -2.51 -39.47
C PRO A 56 -2.20 -2.48 -38.26
N ASP A 57 -0.94 -2.04 -38.43
CA ASP A 57 0.04 -2.00 -37.34
C ASP A 57 -0.31 -0.93 -36.32
N ARG A 58 -0.81 0.21 -36.78
CA ARG A 58 -1.34 1.27 -35.88
C ARG A 58 -2.55 0.81 -35.11
N LEU A 59 -3.47 0.08 -35.74
CA LEU A 59 -4.64 -0.49 -35.04
C LEU A 59 -4.23 -1.53 -34.00
N ALA A 60 -3.27 -2.38 -34.32
CA ALA A 60 -2.75 -3.38 -33.39
C ALA A 60 -2.07 -2.71 -32.18
N ALA A 61 -1.29 -1.66 -32.39
CA ALA A 61 -0.67 -0.88 -31.33
C ALA A 61 -1.73 -0.21 -30.41
N LEU A 62 -2.77 0.34 -31.02
CA LEU A 62 -3.87 0.97 -30.28
C LEU A 62 -4.67 -0.04 -29.45
N ALA A 63 -5.02 -1.19 -30.04
CA ALA A 63 -5.68 -2.28 -29.32
C ALA A 63 -4.83 -2.77 -28.15
N SER A 64 -3.51 -2.93 -28.33
CA SER A 64 -2.57 -3.29 -27.26
C SER A 64 -2.57 -2.25 -26.13
N THR A 65 -2.59 -0.95 -26.48
CA THR A 65 -2.66 0.13 -25.48
C THR A 65 -3.95 0.07 -24.67
N LEU A 66 -5.09 -0.09 -25.33
CA LEU A 66 -6.39 -0.23 -24.65
C LEU A 66 -6.42 -1.42 -23.72
N LEU A 67 -5.96 -2.60 -24.18
CA LEU A 67 -5.91 -3.80 -23.36
C LEU A 67 -5.02 -3.63 -22.11
N LYS A 68 -3.87 -2.98 -22.25
CA LYS A 68 -2.99 -2.66 -21.12
C LYS A 68 -3.68 -1.77 -20.08
N GLN A 69 -4.43 -0.75 -20.54
CA GLN A 69 -5.15 0.13 -19.61
C GLN A 69 -6.31 -0.59 -18.90
N VAL A 70 -7.03 -1.48 -19.58
CA VAL A 70 -8.07 -2.32 -18.98
C VAL A 70 -7.47 -3.25 -17.93
N GLN A 71 -6.37 -3.94 -18.25
CA GLN A 71 -5.67 -4.82 -17.30
C GLN A 71 -5.16 -4.05 -16.07
N ARG A 72 -4.57 -2.87 -16.27
CA ARG A 72 -4.13 -1.98 -15.19
C ARG A 72 -5.29 -1.57 -14.30
N SER A 73 -6.40 -1.13 -14.88
CA SER A 73 -7.59 -0.74 -14.11
C SER A 73 -8.16 -1.89 -13.30
N ASN A 74 -8.22 -3.10 -13.87
CA ASN A 74 -8.66 -4.30 -13.15
C ASN A 74 -7.73 -4.66 -11.97
N ALA A 75 -6.41 -4.52 -12.14
CA ALA A 75 -5.46 -4.75 -11.05
C ALA A 75 -5.65 -3.74 -9.91
N ILE A 76 -5.85 -2.46 -10.24
CA ILE A 76 -6.12 -1.41 -9.26
C ILE A 76 -7.41 -1.71 -8.47
N LEU A 77 -8.50 -2.07 -9.17
CA LEU A 77 -9.78 -2.42 -8.54
C LEU A 77 -9.66 -3.67 -7.66
N LYS A 78 -8.91 -4.69 -8.10
CA LYS A 78 -8.62 -5.88 -7.29
C LYS A 78 -7.92 -5.51 -5.97
N ASN A 79 -6.92 -4.62 -6.02
CA ASN A 79 -6.21 -4.17 -4.82
C ASN A 79 -7.11 -3.34 -3.90
N MET A 80 -8.01 -2.51 -4.46
CA MET A 80 -9.01 -1.78 -3.68
C MET A 80 -9.97 -2.73 -2.95
N ASN A 81 -10.49 -3.74 -3.64
CA ASN A 81 -11.34 -4.76 -3.02
C ASN A 81 -10.62 -5.52 -1.88
N ARG A 82 -9.32 -5.82 -2.05
CA ARG A 82 -8.52 -6.43 -0.96
C ARG A 82 -8.38 -5.50 0.26
N LEU A 83 -8.27 -4.20 0.04
CA LEU A 83 -8.27 -3.21 1.11
C LEU A 83 -9.63 -3.16 1.81
N ASP A 84 -10.75 -3.10 1.07
CA ASP A 84 -12.10 -3.07 1.64
C ASP A 84 -12.38 -4.32 2.49
N HIS A 85 -12.06 -5.51 1.98
CA HIS A 85 -12.23 -6.77 2.73
C HIS A 85 -11.33 -6.88 3.97
N SER A 86 -10.36 -5.98 4.15
CA SER A 86 -9.58 -5.94 5.39
C SER A 86 -10.35 -5.37 6.57
N LEU A 87 -11.52 -4.76 6.31
CA LEU A 87 -12.42 -4.18 7.32
C LEU A 87 -13.52 -5.15 7.76
N ASP A 88 -13.72 -6.28 7.03
CA ASP A 88 -14.83 -7.21 7.28
C ASP A 88 -14.62 -8.01 8.59
N GLU A 89 -13.36 -8.25 8.98
CA GLU A 89 -13.00 -9.05 10.15
C GLU A 89 -12.02 -8.29 11.05
N ASP A 90 -12.28 -8.29 12.34
CA ASP A 90 -11.40 -7.63 13.32
C ASP A 90 -10.00 -8.28 13.36
N SER A 91 -9.91 -9.61 13.13
CA SER A 91 -8.62 -10.32 13.04
C SER A 91 -8.74 -11.60 12.24
N ARG A 92 -7.73 -11.93 11.45
CA ARG A 92 -7.65 -13.15 10.65
C ARG A 92 -6.22 -13.60 10.40
N GLN A 93 -6.09 -14.84 9.93
CA GLN A 93 -4.82 -15.30 9.35
C GLN A 93 -4.42 -14.41 8.16
N THR A 94 -3.21 -13.89 8.23
CA THR A 94 -2.67 -12.93 7.25
C THR A 94 -1.32 -13.40 6.76
N ASP A 95 -1.21 -13.60 5.47
CA ASP A 95 0.04 -13.82 4.75
C ASP A 95 0.78 -12.48 4.61
N LEU A 96 1.98 -12.38 5.19
CA LEU A 96 2.73 -11.12 5.18
C LEU A 96 3.35 -10.80 3.82
N ASN A 97 3.64 -11.82 2.98
CA ASN A 97 4.12 -11.59 1.63
C ASN A 97 3.03 -10.87 0.81
N GLU A 98 1.82 -11.43 0.81
CA GLU A 98 0.67 -10.79 0.15
C GLU A 98 0.36 -9.39 0.72
N MET A 99 0.55 -9.21 2.02
CA MET A 99 0.31 -7.94 2.69
C MET A 99 1.30 -6.85 2.23
N VAL A 100 2.60 -7.13 2.24
CA VAL A 100 3.61 -6.14 1.82
C VAL A 100 3.55 -5.86 0.32
N GLU A 101 3.24 -6.85 -0.52
CA GLU A 101 3.01 -6.67 -1.94
C GLU A 101 1.78 -5.79 -2.22
N LEU A 102 0.66 -6.03 -1.53
CA LEU A 102 -0.52 -5.19 -1.62
C LEU A 102 -0.19 -3.74 -1.25
N MET A 103 0.51 -3.54 -0.13
CA MET A 103 0.86 -2.20 0.34
C MET A 103 1.87 -1.50 -0.55
N ALA A 104 2.78 -2.24 -1.18
CA ALA A 104 3.69 -1.71 -2.20
C ALA A 104 2.90 -1.17 -3.40
N HIS A 105 1.96 -1.94 -3.94
CA HIS A 105 1.10 -1.50 -5.05
C HIS A 105 0.23 -0.29 -4.67
N LEU A 106 -0.41 -0.30 -3.50
CA LEU A 106 -1.26 0.81 -3.05
C LEU A 106 -0.47 2.10 -2.78
N SER A 107 0.81 1.98 -2.43
CA SER A 107 1.71 3.11 -2.16
C SER A 107 2.51 3.57 -3.38
N GLU A 108 2.56 2.78 -4.46
CA GLU A 108 3.44 2.96 -5.63
C GLU A 108 3.37 4.38 -6.17
N ARG A 109 2.17 4.88 -6.42
CA ARG A 109 1.98 6.23 -6.93
C ARG A 109 2.57 7.30 -6.01
N THR A 110 2.30 7.21 -4.70
CA THR A 110 2.80 8.18 -3.71
C THR A 110 4.33 8.17 -3.67
N VAL A 111 4.91 6.97 -3.68
CA VAL A 111 6.36 6.76 -3.66
C VAL A 111 7.01 7.32 -4.92
N VAL A 112 6.50 6.96 -6.10
CA VAL A 112 7.05 7.40 -7.40
C VAL A 112 6.89 8.91 -7.60
N THR A 113 5.74 9.49 -7.23
CA THR A 113 5.50 10.95 -7.36
C THR A 113 6.49 11.75 -6.50
N LYS A 114 6.93 11.21 -5.36
CA LYS A 114 7.96 11.82 -4.51
C LYS A 114 9.39 11.49 -4.96
N GLY A 115 9.55 10.76 -6.07
CA GLY A 115 10.84 10.39 -6.65
C GLY A 115 11.55 9.27 -5.93
N PHE A 116 10.83 8.41 -5.20
CA PHE A 116 11.36 7.22 -4.54
C PHE A 116 11.00 5.94 -5.29
N ARG A 117 11.64 4.85 -4.90
CA ARG A 117 11.33 3.48 -5.31
C ARG A 117 11.06 2.62 -4.07
N LEU A 118 10.05 1.79 -4.15
CA LEU A 118 9.74 0.77 -3.15
C LEU A 118 9.98 -0.61 -3.78
N ALA A 119 10.87 -1.39 -3.19
CA ALA A 119 11.18 -2.76 -3.61
C ALA A 119 10.72 -3.72 -2.51
N VAL A 120 10.20 -4.87 -2.92
CA VAL A 120 9.72 -5.92 -2.01
C VAL A 120 10.53 -7.17 -2.26
N THR A 121 11.02 -7.80 -1.19
CA THR A 121 11.66 -9.10 -1.21
C THR A 121 10.94 -10.01 -0.23
N VAL A 122 10.45 -11.14 -0.71
CA VAL A 122 9.67 -12.08 0.08
C VAL A 122 10.28 -13.49 0.02
N PRO A 123 10.23 -14.25 1.11
CA PRO A 123 10.68 -15.65 1.12
C PRO A 123 9.67 -16.56 0.39
N ASP A 124 10.13 -17.72 -0.12
CA ASP A 124 9.29 -18.71 -0.79
C ASP A 124 8.18 -19.25 0.14
N GLN A 125 8.49 -19.38 1.44
CA GLN A 125 7.49 -19.75 2.44
C GLN A 125 7.00 -18.48 3.14
N PRO A 126 5.75 -18.07 2.91
CA PRO A 126 5.22 -16.85 3.48
C PRO A 126 5.12 -16.93 5.01
N PRO A 127 5.58 -15.92 5.74
CA PRO A 127 5.29 -15.79 7.15
C PRO A 127 3.79 -15.49 7.31
N VAL A 128 3.09 -16.32 8.10
CA VAL A 128 1.66 -16.15 8.39
C VAL A 128 1.50 -15.83 9.87
N VAL A 129 0.68 -14.82 10.18
CA VAL A 129 0.32 -14.39 11.53
C VAL A 129 -1.18 -14.19 11.65
N PHE A 130 -1.73 -14.33 12.85
CA PHE A 130 -3.11 -13.98 13.13
C PHE A 130 -3.17 -12.56 13.68
N THR A 131 -3.62 -11.61 12.85
CA THR A 131 -3.52 -10.17 13.14
C THR A 131 -4.72 -9.41 12.59
N HIS A 132 -4.84 -8.11 12.90
CA HIS A 132 -5.84 -7.20 12.34
C HIS A 132 -5.35 -6.62 11.00
N PRO A 133 -5.88 -7.07 9.85
CA PRO A 133 -5.32 -6.71 8.54
C PRO A 133 -5.33 -5.21 8.26
N PHE A 134 -6.42 -4.52 8.60
CA PHE A 134 -6.56 -3.09 8.34
C PHE A 134 -5.54 -2.25 9.14
N PHE A 135 -5.33 -2.56 10.42
CA PHE A 135 -4.33 -1.86 11.22
C PHE A 135 -2.91 -2.15 10.75
N LEU A 136 -2.65 -3.38 10.30
CA LEU A 136 -1.36 -3.73 9.72
C LEU A 136 -1.10 -2.97 8.40
N GLN A 137 -2.08 -2.87 7.53
CA GLN A 137 -1.98 -2.05 6.31
C GLN A 137 -1.69 -0.59 6.64
N ASN A 138 -2.41 -0.02 7.62
CA ASN A 138 -2.19 1.34 8.05
C ASN A 138 -0.78 1.54 8.62
N LEU A 139 -0.30 0.63 9.47
CA LEU A 139 1.07 0.66 10.00
C LEU A 139 2.11 0.61 8.88
N ILE A 140 1.98 -0.30 7.91
CA ILE A 140 2.89 -0.39 6.77
C ILE A 140 2.88 0.92 5.96
N TRP A 141 1.71 1.49 5.71
CA TRP A 141 1.59 2.77 5.00
C TRP A 141 2.28 3.92 5.75
N LEU A 142 2.11 3.99 7.06
CA LEU A 142 2.80 4.96 7.92
C LEU A 142 4.32 4.77 7.85
N MET A 143 4.77 3.50 7.92
CA MET A 143 6.20 3.16 7.80
C MET A 143 6.78 3.54 6.45
N VAL A 144 6.09 3.28 5.34
CA VAL A 144 6.52 3.71 4.00
C VAL A 144 6.65 5.24 3.91
N ASN A 145 5.66 5.98 4.46
CA ASN A 145 5.73 7.44 4.48
C ASN A 145 6.90 7.95 5.33
N PHE A 146 7.12 7.38 6.49
CA PHE A 146 8.27 7.72 7.33
C PHE A 146 9.59 7.35 6.65
N ALA A 147 9.69 6.16 6.09
CA ALA A 147 10.89 5.69 5.38
C ALA A 147 11.33 6.66 4.28
N MET A 148 10.39 7.28 3.54
CA MET A 148 10.72 8.30 2.54
C MET A 148 11.38 9.55 3.15
N THR A 149 11.14 9.88 4.42
CA THR A 149 11.76 11.04 5.07
C THR A 149 13.21 10.79 5.49
N VAL A 150 13.55 9.53 5.77
CA VAL A 150 14.86 9.09 6.27
C VAL A 150 15.64 8.22 5.27
N CYS A 151 15.13 8.06 4.05
CA CYS A 151 15.77 7.30 2.98
C CYS A 151 17.07 7.95 2.52
N GLY A 152 18.01 7.12 2.06
CA GLY A 152 19.29 7.54 1.51
C GLY A 152 19.19 8.21 0.14
N GLU A 153 20.35 8.55 -0.42
CA GLU A 153 20.44 9.26 -1.72
C GLU A 153 19.97 8.41 -2.90
N ASN A 154 20.08 7.08 -2.80
CA ASN A 154 19.58 6.14 -3.80
C ASN A 154 18.06 6.13 -3.91
N LYS A 155 17.34 6.75 -2.97
CA LYS A 155 15.87 6.88 -2.91
C LYS A 155 15.14 5.55 -3.07
N THR A 156 15.77 4.46 -2.65
CA THR A 156 15.18 3.12 -2.71
C THR A 156 14.95 2.60 -1.30
N ILE A 157 13.69 2.30 -1.00
CA ILE A 157 13.24 1.67 0.23
C ILE A 157 12.99 0.20 -0.09
N MET A 158 13.54 -0.70 0.71
CA MET A 158 13.29 -2.12 0.60
C MET A 158 12.37 -2.59 1.74
N MET A 159 11.38 -3.40 1.42
CA MET A 159 10.55 -4.13 2.38
C MET A 159 10.83 -5.62 2.26
N GLU A 160 11.06 -6.26 3.38
CA GLU A 160 11.31 -7.70 3.47
C GLU A 160 10.44 -8.31 4.57
N THR A 161 9.99 -9.55 4.37
CA THR A 161 9.27 -10.32 5.39
C THR A 161 10.11 -11.50 5.84
N ALA A 162 10.01 -11.86 7.11
CA ALA A 162 10.67 -13.05 7.63
C ALA A 162 9.86 -13.69 8.76
N LYS A 163 9.93 -15.02 8.87
CA LYS A 163 9.39 -15.77 10.02
C LYS A 163 10.36 -15.68 11.17
N THR A 164 9.84 -15.56 12.39
CA THR A 164 10.61 -15.60 13.63
C THR A 164 10.08 -16.73 14.54
N PRO A 165 10.81 -17.13 15.58
CA PRO A 165 10.33 -18.14 16.52
C PRO A 165 9.04 -17.78 17.27
N THR A 166 8.75 -16.48 17.43
CA THR A 166 7.59 -15.96 18.19
C THR A 166 6.55 -15.26 17.33
N GLY A 167 6.74 -15.27 16.01
CA GLY A 167 5.84 -14.60 15.07
C GLY A 167 6.48 -14.36 13.73
N ALA A 168 6.42 -13.14 13.26
CA ALA A 168 7.03 -12.72 12.01
C ALA A 168 7.50 -11.26 12.08
N GLU A 169 8.24 -10.84 11.07
CA GLU A 169 8.74 -9.47 11.00
C GLU A 169 8.63 -8.89 9.60
N ILE A 170 8.48 -7.57 9.54
CA ILE A 170 8.59 -6.77 8.33
C ILE A 170 9.76 -5.81 8.53
N ARG A 171 10.76 -5.86 7.66
CA ARG A 171 11.94 -5.01 7.70
C ARG A 171 11.86 -3.95 6.62
N PHE A 172 12.21 -2.72 6.98
CA PHE A 172 12.39 -1.60 6.07
C PHE A 172 13.86 -1.20 6.08
N SER A 173 14.51 -1.19 4.92
CA SER A 173 15.92 -0.85 4.78
C SER A 173 16.17 0.18 3.66
N GLY A 174 17.43 0.67 3.53
CA GLY A 174 17.75 1.81 2.68
C GLY A 174 17.48 3.16 3.37
N LEU A 175 17.46 3.18 4.70
CA LEU A 175 17.13 4.33 5.54
C LEU A 175 18.40 5.00 6.07
N ASP A 176 19.32 5.37 5.18
CA ASP A 176 20.67 5.85 5.53
C ASP A 176 20.68 7.15 6.35
N ARG A 177 19.56 7.88 6.38
CA ARG A 177 19.37 9.11 7.18
C ARG A 177 18.60 8.85 8.49
N LEU A 178 18.35 7.60 8.81
CA LEU A 178 17.69 7.24 10.06
C LEU A 178 18.59 7.59 11.24
N THR A 179 18.01 8.27 12.23
CA THR A 179 18.65 8.57 13.52
C THR A 179 17.77 8.08 14.66
N ASP A 180 18.37 7.88 15.85
CA ASP A 180 17.60 7.53 17.03
C ASP A 180 16.57 8.60 17.42
N GLU A 181 16.83 9.85 17.09
CA GLU A 181 15.92 10.98 17.31
C GLU A 181 14.71 10.87 16.36
N SER A 182 14.94 10.73 15.04
CA SER A 182 13.86 10.59 14.07
C SER A 182 12.98 9.38 14.32
N ALA A 183 13.56 8.27 14.78
CA ALA A 183 12.82 7.07 15.16
C ALA A 183 11.95 7.30 16.41
N ARG A 184 12.47 8.01 17.42
CA ARG A 184 11.72 8.35 18.63
C ARG A 184 10.57 9.30 18.36
N ASP A 185 10.74 10.26 17.46
CA ASP A 185 9.70 11.23 17.12
C ASP A 185 8.54 10.60 16.32
N PHE A 186 8.84 9.59 15.49
CA PHE A 186 7.83 8.88 14.71
C PHE A 186 6.90 8.01 15.57
N LEU A 187 7.46 7.27 16.53
CA LEU A 187 6.74 6.25 17.30
C LEU A 187 5.58 6.79 18.15
N PRO A 188 5.70 7.93 18.91
CA PRO A 188 4.62 8.38 19.77
C PRO A 188 3.45 9.03 19.05
N GLN A 189 3.68 9.66 17.88
CA GLN A 189 2.68 10.52 17.25
C GLN A 189 1.65 9.77 16.40
N THR A 190 2.02 8.64 15.78
CA THR A 190 1.11 7.97 14.85
C THR A 190 1.31 6.45 14.81
N GLY A 191 2.55 5.98 14.99
CA GLY A 191 2.88 4.55 14.95
C GLY A 191 2.52 3.79 16.22
N GLY A 192 2.63 4.43 17.39
CA GLY A 192 2.46 3.76 18.70
C GLY A 192 1.09 3.11 18.85
N MET A 193 0.01 3.82 18.55
CA MET A 193 -1.35 3.26 18.65
C MET A 193 -1.58 2.06 17.74
N MET A 194 -1.01 2.07 16.54
CA MET A 194 -1.10 0.92 15.62
C MET A 194 -0.26 -0.26 16.11
N LEU A 195 0.92 0.01 16.64
CA LEU A 195 1.77 -1.00 17.27
C LEU A 195 1.07 -1.65 18.46
N ASP A 196 0.46 -0.85 19.33
CA ASP A 196 -0.30 -1.34 20.49
C ASP A 196 -1.50 -2.19 20.04
N ALA A 197 -2.28 -1.72 19.05
CA ALA A 197 -3.42 -2.44 18.51
C ALA A 197 -3.03 -3.79 17.87
N LEU A 198 -1.82 -3.91 17.36
CA LEU A 198 -1.28 -5.13 16.74
C LEU A 198 -0.43 -5.97 17.71
N ASN A 199 -0.24 -5.48 18.94
CA ASN A 199 0.77 -6.03 19.87
C ASN A 199 2.14 -6.21 19.20
N ALA A 200 2.48 -5.27 18.34
CA ALA A 200 3.70 -5.27 17.55
C ALA A 200 4.78 -4.42 18.23
N ALA A 201 6.03 -4.75 17.98
CA ALA A 201 7.17 -3.97 18.43
C ALA A 201 7.91 -3.36 17.23
N CYS A 202 8.41 -2.14 17.40
CA CYS A 202 9.23 -1.45 16.41
C CYS A 202 10.66 -1.35 16.91
N HIS A 203 11.60 -1.84 16.13
CA HIS A 203 13.05 -1.89 16.44
C HIS A 203 13.79 -1.06 15.39
N PRO A 204 14.10 0.23 15.66
CA PRO A 204 14.96 1.01 14.79
C PRO A 204 16.43 0.63 15.02
N GLU A 205 17.19 0.47 13.94
CA GLU A 205 18.61 0.17 13.92
C GLU A 205 19.30 1.23 13.05
N ALA A 206 19.49 2.43 13.63
CA ALA A 206 20.01 3.59 12.90
C ALA A 206 21.38 3.33 12.26
N ASN A 207 22.26 2.58 12.94
CA ASN A 207 23.57 2.18 12.44
C ASN A 207 23.52 1.26 11.21
N GLN A 208 22.37 0.62 10.95
CA GLN A 208 22.17 -0.28 9.80
C GLN A 208 21.22 0.34 8.76
N GLY A 209 20.73 1.56 8.99
CA GLY A 209 19.72 2.20 8.12
C GLY A 209 18.46 1.33 7.98
N ARG A 210 17.99 0.73 9.08
CA ARG A 210 16.91 -0.26 9.07
C ARG A 210 15.92 -0.06 10.22
N ILE A 211 14.64 -0.40 9.95
CA ILE A 211 13.60 -0.53 10.97
C ILE A 211 12.93 -1.89 10.80
N THR A 212 12.78 -2.60 11.90
CA THR A 212 12.07 -3.89 11.94
C THR A 212 10.78 -3.76 12.75
N ILE A 213 9.66 -4.16 12.15
CA ILE A 213 8.39 -4.34 12.84
C ILE A 213 8.23 -5.82 13.16
N ALA A 214 8.25 -6.16 14.45
CA ALA A 214 8.03 -7.51 14.93
C ALA A 214 6.54 -7.70 15.27
N LEU A 215 5.94 -8.75 14.71
CA LEU A 215 4.54 -9.13 14.89
C LEU A 215 4.48 -10.45 15.65
N PRO A 216 3.59 -10.61 16.65
CA PRO A 216 3.36 -11.90 17.29
C PRO A 216 2.65 -12.87 16.34
N ASP A 217 2.78 -14.19 16.60
CA ASP A 217 2.06 -15.22 15.83
C ASP A 217 0.53 -15.02 15.88
N ASP A 218 0.01 -14.56 17.02
CA ASP A 218 -1.42 -14.50 17.27
C ASP A 218 -1.78 -13.39 18.27
N ILE A 219 -2.73 -12.54 17.88
CA ILE A 219 -3.26 -11.45 18.74
C ILE A 219 -4.62 -11.74 19.35
N ARG A 220 -5.24 -12.91 19.14
CA ARG A 220 -6.60 -13.26 19.64
C ARG A 220 -6.71 -13.26 21.17
N HIS A 221 -5.60 -13.44 21.86
CA HIS A 221 -5.57 -13.37 23.32
C HIS A 221 -5.66 -11.92 23.85
N LEU A 222 -5.47 -10.91 22.98
CA LEU A 222 -5.65 -9.52 23.32
C LEU A 222 -7.14 -9.22 23.35
N ARG A 223 -7.68 -8.97 24.54
CA ARG A 223 -9.04 -8.46 24.68
C ARG A 223 -9.07 -7.01 24.21
N TYR A 224 -9.52 -6.78 22.98
CA TYR A 224 -9.98 -5.44 22.60
C TYR A 224 -11.13 -5.06 23.56
N PRO A 225 -11.17 -3.85 24.13
CA PRO A 225 -12.28 -3.41 24.94
C PRO A 225 -13.56 -3.57 24.10
N ASN A 226 -14.43 -4.48 24.56
CA ASN A 226 -15.64 -4.95 23.90
C ASN A 226 -16.48 -3.76 23.39
N LYS A 227 -16.79 -3.71 22.12
CA LYS A 227 -17.85 -2.88 21.52
C LYS A 227 -19.28 -3.32 21.96
N SER A 228 -19.38 -4.33 22.82
CA SER A 228 -20.66 -4.87 23.31
C SER A 228 -21.07 -4.19 24.62
N ASN A 229 -21.47 -2.95 24.59
CA ASN A 229 -22.44 -2.36 25.51
C ASN A 229 -22.72 -0.90 25.17
N LYS A 230 -23.51 -0.69 24.11
CA LYS A 230 -24.41 0.48 23.99
C LYS A 230 -25.45 0.14 22.92
N ILE A 231 -26.50 -0.52 23.35
CA ILE A 231 -27.84 -0.37 22.78
C ILE A 231 -28.57 0.62 23.69
#